data_ef2a26e6b0519a065be1cbd2b363c4a6
#
_entry.id   ef2a26e6b0519a065be1cbd2b363c4a6
#
_cell.length_a   1.000
_cell.length_b   1.000
_cell.length_c   1.000
_cell.angle_alpha   90.00
_cell.angle_beta   90.00
_cell.angle_gamma   90.00
#
_symmetry.space_group_name_H-M   'P 1'
#
loop_
_entity.id
_entity.type
_entity.pdbx_description
1 polymer ?
#
loop_
_entity_poly.entity_id
_entity_poly.type
_entity_poly.pdbx_seq_one_letter_code
_entity_poly.pdbx_strand_id
1 'polypeptide(L)'
;EDPRHVELQVLGDGKGNVAILGERDCSMQKNHQKLIEESPSPAVTPDMRKKMCKGALNLFSDLKYRGAGTIEFLVTEGNFYFMEVNARIQVEHPVSELVTNTDLIKNQILVCCGAPMECDSGILKTVGCSIEARINATRPGKVEKLNVPSGPGVRFDSFLYQGYSVVPHYDAMLAKVIVYDLDRPRAIKRLLRALDELEIEGVPTNLE
;
A
#
# COMPACT_ATOMS: atom_id res chain seq x y z
N GLU A 1 -2.17 -13.13 -20.93
CA GLU A 1 -0.95 -12.41 -21.33
C GLU A 1 -0.65 -11.37 -20.28
N ASP A 2 0.37 -11.58 -19.47
CA ASP A 2 0.94 -10.71 -18.41
C ASP A 2 -0.03 -9.78 -17.65
N PRO A 3 -1.03 -10.32 -16.95
CA PRO A 3 -1.98 -9.49 -16.24
C PRO A 3 -1.30 -8.77 -15.06
N ARG A 4 -1.70 -7.53 -14.83
CA ARG A 4 -1.26 -6.74 -13.67
C ARG A 4 -2.27 -6.89 -12.54
N HIS A 5 -1.76 -7.07 -11.33
CA HIS A 5 -2.58 -7.05 -10.11
C HIS A 5 -2.73 -5.60 -9.65
N VAL A 6 -3.91 -5.05 -9.80
CA VAL A 6 -4.23 -3.68 -9.43
C VAL A 6 -5.40 -3.66 -8.46
N GLU A 7 -5.36 -2.77 -7.49
CA GLU A 7 -6.40 -2.67 -6.47
C GLU A 7 -6.76 -1.22 -6.18
N LEU A 8 -8.01 -0.97 -5.78
CA LEU A 8 -8.49 0.35 -5.35
C LEU A 8 -8.64 0.39 -3.83
N GLN A 9 -8.08 1.41 -3.19
CA GLN A 9 -8.30 1.68 -1.77
C GLN A 9 -9.63 2.39 -1.56
N VAL A 10 -10.42 1.86 -0.64
CA VAL A 10 -11.75 2.37 -0.30
C VAL A 10 -11.81 2.69 1.19
N LEU A 11 -12.54 3.74 1.53
CA LEU A 11 -12.95 4.07 2.90
C LEU A 11 -14.41 4.47 2.91
N GLY A 12 -15.24 3.82 3.74
CA GLY A 12 -16.67 4.13 3.86
C GLY A 12 -17.05 4.52 5.28
N ASP A 13 -18.06 5.39 5.42
CA ASP A 13 -18.54 5.88 6.73
C ASP A 13 -19.71 5.06 7.31
N GLY A 14 -20.21 4.07 6.57
CA GLY A 14 -21.38 3.27 6.95
C GLY A 14 -22.73 3.95 6.68
N LYS A 15 -22.74 5.13 6.07
CA LYS A 15 -23.96 5.92 5.75
C LYS A 15 -24.16 6.11 4.25
N GLY A 16 -23.24 5.58 3.43
CA GLY A 16 -23.23 5.70 1.98
C GLY A 16 -22.21 6.71 1.44
N ASN A 17 -21.51 7.45 2.30
CA ASN A 17 -20.40 8.26 1.86
C ASN A 17 -19.13 7.38 1.77
N VAL A 18 -18.48 7.40 0.62
CA VAL A 18 -17.32 6.57 0.31
C VAL A 18 -16.24 7.43 -0.32
N ALA A 19 -15.00 7.24 0.10
CA ALA A 19 -13.80 7.79 -0.52
C ALA A 19 -13.03 6.69 -1.25
N ILE A 20 -12.57 6.98 -2.47
CA ILE A 20 -11.64 6.14 -3.25
C ILE A 20 -10.28 6.83 -3.23
N LEU A 21 -9.28 6.19 -2.62
CA LEU A 21 -7.95 6.74 -2.37
C LEU A 21 -6.93 6.28 -3.43
N GLY A 22 -7.33 6.26 -4.69
CA GLY A 22 -6.50 5.84 -5.81
C GLY A 22 -6.31 4.33 -5.90
N GLU A 23 -5.57 3.93 -6.92
CA GLU A 23 -5.18 2.54 -7.14
C GLU A 23 -3.73 2.27 -6.74
N ARG A 24 -3.46 1.00 -6.43
CA ARG A 24 -2.12 0.44 -6.24
C ARG A 24 -1.84 -0.65 -7.27
N ASP A 25 -0.62 -0.72 -7.75
CA ASP A 25 -0.10 -1.83 -8.53
C ASP A 25 0.68 -2.76 -7.60
N CYS A 26 0.26 -4.01 -7.52
CA CYS A 26 0.82 -5.03 -6.65
C CYS A 26 1.36 -6.23 -7.45
N SER A 27 1.76 -6.01 -8.69
CA SER A 27 2.16 -7.08 -9.61
C SER A 27 3.53 -7.69 -9.29
N MET A 28 4.40 -6.96 -8.58
CA MET A 28 5.73 -7.46 -8.21
C MET A 28 5.60 -8.39 -6.99
N GLN A 29 5.57 -9.69 -7.28
CA GLN A 29 5.30 -10.74 -6.29
C GLN A 29 6.35 -11.86 -6.38
N LYS A 30 6.58 -12.55 -5.27
CA LYS A 30 7.35 -13.80 -5.19
C LYS A 30 6.53 -14.83 -4.44
N ASN A 31 6.29 -16.00 -5.05
CA ASN A 31 5.47 -17.06 -4.47
C ASN A 31 4.07 -16.58 -4.03
N HIS A 32 3.43 -15.75 -4.86
CA HIS A 32 2.12 -15.12 -4.60
C HIS A 32 2.10 -14.15 -3.39
N GLN A 33 3.26 -13.71 -2.92
CA GLN A 33 3.37 -12.68 -1.90
C GLN A 33 3.82 -11.38 -2.55
N LYS A 34 3.09 -10.29 -2.29
CA LYS A 34 3.44 -8.94 -2.74
C LYS A 34 4.80 -8.56 -2.12
N LEU A 35 5.70 -7.99 -2.93
CA LEU A 35 7.02 -7.52 -2.48
C LEU A 35 7.22 -6.02 -2.68
N ILE A 36 6.72 -5.50 -3.79
CA ILE A 36 6.78 -4.07 -4.11
C ILE A 36 5.40 -3.65 -4.58
N GLU A 37 4.90 -2.57 -4.00
CA GLU A 37 3.64 -1.95 -4.35
C GLU A 37 3.85 -0.48 -4.70
N GLU A 38 3.15 0.01 -5.71
CA GLU A 38 3.24 1.41 -6.13
C GLU A 38 1.86 2.05 -6.36
N SER A 39 1.78 3.35 -6.16
CA SER A 39 0.61 4.16 -6.47
C SER A 39 1.06 5.48 -7.12
N PRO A 40 0.43 5.92 -8.24
CA PRO A 40 -0.56 5.19 -9.04
C PRO A 40 0.07 4.07 -9.89
N SER A 41 -0.77 3.15 -10.39
CA SER A 41 -0.33 2.08 -11.31
C SER A 41 0.06 2.65 -12.68
N PRO A 42 1.23 2.26 -13.23
CA PRO A 42 1.61 2.65 -14.59
C PRO A 42 0.80 1.91 -15.67
N ALA A 43 0.09 0.84 -15.32
CA ALA A 43 -0.71 0.05 -16.25
C ALA A 43 -2.15 0.55 -16.39
N VAL A 44 -2.60 1.45 -15.53
CA VAL A 44 -3.99 1.95 -15.52
C VAL A 44 -4.10 3.25 -16.28
N THR A 45 -4.82 3.21 -17.41
CA THR A 45 -5.12 4.43 -18.17
C THR A 45 -6.12 5.32 -17.44
N PRO A 46 -6.19 6.63 -17.74
CA PRO A 46 -7.18 7.54 -17.14
C PRO A 46 -8.62 7.07 -17.30
N ASP A 47 -8.98 6.50 -18.46
CA ASP A 47 -10.33 5.99 -18.72
C ASP A 47 -10.64 4.73 -17.92
N MET A 48 -9.68 3.80 -17.80
CA MET A 48 -9.80 2.62 -16.94
C MET A 48 -9.99 3.05 -15.49
N ARG A 49 -9.13 3.93 -14.99
CA ARG A 49 -9.21 4.46 -13.62
C ARG A 49 -10.59 5.03 -13.33
N LYS A 50 -11.11 5.86 -14.23
CA LYS A 50 -12.44 6.45 -14.09
C LYS A 50 -13.54 5.38 -13.99
N LYS A 51 -13.49 4.34 -14.83
CA LYS A 51 -14.47 3.24 -14.82
C LYS A 51 -14.36 2.42 -13.54
N MET A 52 -13.16 2.01 -13.15
CA MET A 52 -12.88 1.24 -11.94
C MET A 52 -13.35 2.00 -10.69
N CYS A 53 -12.93 3.25 -10.54
CA CYS A 53 -13.31 4.09 -9.40
C CYS A 53 -14.82 4.32 -9.32
N LYS A 54 -15.49 4.57 -10.46
CA LYS A 54 -16.95 4.75 -10.49
C LYS A 54 -17.69 3.47 -10.08
N GLY A 55 -17.24 2.32 -10.56
CA GLY A 55 -17.81 1.02 -10.18
C GLY A 55 -17.65 0.74 -8.68
N ALA A 56 -16.45 0.95 -8.16
CA ALA A 56 -16.17 0.80 -6.74
C ALA A 56 -16.99 1.77 -5.88
N LEU A 57 -17.06 3.05 -6.27
CA LEU A 57 -17.82 4.06 -5.55
C LEU A 57 -19.30 3.65 -5.42
N ASN A 58 -19.93 3.24 -6.52
CA ASN A 58 -21.33 2.81 -6.52
C ASN A 58 -21.52 1.58 -5.62
N LEU A 59 -20.70 0.54 -5.79
CA LEU A 59 -20.79 -0.70 -5.00
C LEU A 59 -20.72 -0.43 -3.50
N PHE A 60 -19.69 0.29 -3.06
CA PHE A 60 -19.47 0.52 -1.63
C PHE A 60 -20.45 1.54 -1.01
N SER A 61 -20.98 2.48 -1.82
CA SER A 61 -22.06 3.39 -1.38
C SER A 61 -23.39 2.65 -1.20
N ASP A 62 -23.78 1.78 -2.15
CA ASP A 62 -25.01 0.98 -2.07
C ASP A 62 -24.98 0.01 -0.89
N LEU A 63 -23.82 -0.57 -0.60
CA LEU A 63 -23.59 -1.45 0.56
C LEU A 63 -23.54 -0.68 1.88
N LYS A 64 -23.49 0.65 1.86
CA LYS A 64 -23.23 1.49 3.05
C LYS A 64 -22.02 0.97 3.82
N TYR A 65 -20.95 0.67 3.10
CA TYR A 65 -19.75 0.07 3.66
C TYR A 65 -19.15 0.96 4.76
N ARG A 66 -18.64 0.33 5.83
CA ARG A 66 -17.99 1.04 6.94
C ARG A 66 -16.58 0.51 7.16
N GLY A 67 -15.60 1.42 7.18
CA GLY A 67 -14.19 1.14 7.42
C GLY A 67 -13.36 1.14 6.15
N ALA A 68 -12.09 0.75 6.28
CA ALA A 68 -11.19 0.58 5.15
C ALA A 68 -11.44 -0.75 4.44
N GLY A 69 -11.36 -0.74 3.13
CA GLY A 69 -11.48 -1.93 2.28
C GLY A 69 -10.71 -1.75 0.99
N THR A 70 -10.53 -2.84 0.28
CA THR A 70 -9.83 -2.85 -1.01
C THR A 70 -10.58 -3.73 -1.99
N ILE A 71 -10.70 -3.28 -3.22
CA ILE A 71 -11.24 -4.08 -4.33
C ILE A 71 -10.10 -4.38 -5.31
N GLU A 72 -9.87 -5.65 -5.58
CA GLU A 72 -8.77 -6.15 -6.39
C GLU A 72 -9.22 -6.52 -7.80
N PHE A 73 -8.35 -6.25 -8.78
CA PHE A 73 -8.57 -6.48 -10.20
C PHE A 73 -7.37 -7.11 -10.87
N LEU A 74 -7.62 -7.91 -11.90
CA LEU A 74 -6.64 -8.20 -12.95
C LEU A 74 -6.80 -7.19 -14.08
N VAL A 75 -5.73 -6.49 -14.40
CA VAL A 75 -5.68 -5.51 -15.49
C VAL A 75 -4.84 -6.09 -16.64
N THR A 76 -5.40 -6.06 -17.84
CA THR A 76 -4.73 -6.40 -19.10
C THR A 76 -4.77 -5.20 -20.05
N GLU A 77 -4.23 -5.32 -21.26
CA GLU A 77 -4.37 -4.26 -22.27
C GLU A 77 -5.85 -3.96 -22.56
N GLY A 78 -6.29 -2.76 -22.17
CA GLY A 78 -7.62 -2.23 -22.44
C GLY A 78 -8.75 -2.75 -21.55
N ASN A 79 -8.52 -3.73 -20.68
CA ASN A 79 -9.57 -4.35 -19.86
C ASN A 79 -9.14 -4.52 -18.40
N PHE A 80 -10.15 -4.61 -17.51
CA PHE A 80 -9.93 -5.01 -16.13
C PHE A 80 -11.04 -5.97 -15.68
N TYR A 81 -10.68 -6.91 -14.80
CA TYR A 81 -11.56 -7.95 -14.32
C TYR A 81 -11.55 -7.97 -12.79
N PHE A 82 -12.73 -7.97 -12.20
CA PHE A 82 -12.90 -8.08 -10.76
C PHE A 82 -12.35 -9.41 -10.24
N MET A 83 -11.64 -9.38 -9.13
CA MET A 83 -11.16 -10.57 -8.43
C MET A 83 -11.90 -10.75 -7.11
N GLU A 84 -11.65 -9.85 -6.15
CA GLU A 84 -12.19 -9.96 -4.81
C GLU A 84 -12.28 -8.60 -4.09
N VAL A 85 -12.94 -8.61 -2.93
CA VAL A 85 -12.95 -7.50 -1.98
C VAL A 85 -12.30 -7.95 -0.67
N ASN A 86 -11.33 -7.18 -0.20
CA ASN A 86 -10.76 -7.35 1.13
C ASN A 86 -11.38 -6.33 2.09
N ALA A 87 -12.24 -6.81 3.01
CA ALA A 87 -12.96 -5.96 3.96
C ALA A 87 -12.10 -5.62 5.20
N ARG A 88 -10.89 -5.16 4.99
CA ARG A 88 -9.88 -4.83 6.00
C ARG A 88 -8.85 -3.86 5.45
N ILE A 89 -8.04 -3.30 6.34
CA ILE A 89 -6.81 -2.62 5.96
C ILE A 89 -5.80 -3.63 5.38
N GLN A 90 -4.98 -3.19 4.44
CA GLN A 90 -3.89 -3.99 3.87
C GLN A 90 -2.52 -3.42 4.22
N VAL A 91 -1.48 -4.23 4.06
CA VAL A 91 -0.09 -3.86 4.38
C VAL A 91 0.35 -2.63 3.61
N GLU A 92 -0.01 -2.57 2.33
CA GLU A 92 0.36 -1.57 1.34
C GLU A 92 -0.48 -0.27 1.37
N HIS A 93 -1.31 -0.06 2.40
CA HIS A 93 -2.08 1.18 2.56
C HIS A 93 -1.23 2.47 2.54
N PRO A 94 0.05 2.47 3.03
CA PRO A 94 0.84 3.70 3.09
C PRO A 94 1.06 4.36 1.72
N VAL A 95 1.15 3.59 0.63
CA VAL A 95 1.34 4.21 -0.70
C VAL A 95 0.11 5.02 -1.13
N SER A 96 -1.10 4.58 -0.76
CA SER A 96 -2.33 5.36 -0.98
C SER A 96 -2.41 6.58 -0.08
N GLU A 97 -2.01 6.46 1.19
CA GLU A 97 -1.96 7.58 2.13
C GLU A 97 -1.08 8.71 1.59
N LEU A 98 0.11 8.39 1.11
CA LEU A 98 1.08 9.39 0.66
C LEU A 98 0.64 10.11 -0.63
N VAL A 99 0.04 9.41 -1.59
CA VAL A 99 -0.41 10.05 -2.84
C VAL A 99 -1.73 10.83 -2.69
N THR A 100 -2.51 10.57 -1.63
CA THR A 100 -3.78 11.27 -1.36
C THR A 100 -3.69 12.23 -0.17
N ASN A 101 -2.56 12.24 0.53
CA ASN A 101 -2.37 13.00 1.78
C ASN A 101 -3.47 12.71 2.81
N THR A 102 -3.79 11.43 3.00
CA THR A 102 -4.87 10.98 3.87
C THR A 102 -4.32 9.98 4.90
N ASP A 103 -4.60 10.18 6.18
CA ASP A 103 -4.35 9.19 7.23
C ASP A 103 -5.50 8.17 7.26
N LEU A 104 -5.31 7.03 6.60
CA LEU A 104 -6.34 6.00 6.44
C LEU A 104 -6.65 5.29 7.76
N ILE A 105 -5.62 5.04 8.56
CA ILE A 105 -5.78 4.38 9.86
C ILE A 105 -6.60 5.25 10.82
N LYS A 106 -6.27 6.53 10.92
CA LYS A 106 -7.05 7.49 11.72
C LYS A 106 -8.50 7.54 11.24
N ASN A 107 -8.71 7.68 9.95
CA ASN A 107 -10.05 7.75 9.37
C ASN A 107 -10.84 6.44 9.61
N GLN A 108 -10.22 5.28 9.51
CA GLN A 108 -10.86 4.00 9.84
C GLN A 108 -11.32 3.98 11.30
N ILE A 109 -10.49 4.45 12.24
CA ILE A 109 -10.87 4.53 13.66
C ILE A 109 -12.06 5.49 13.83
N LEU A 110 -12.01 6.67 13.22
CA LEU A 110 -13.09 7.66 13.30
C LEU A 110 -14.43 7.08 12.83
N VAL A 111 -14.48 6.48 11.64
CA VAL A 111 -15.74 5.93 11.10
C VAL A 111 -16.24 4.73 11.90
N CYS A 112 -15.35 3.91 12.46
CA CYS A 112 -15.73 2.80 13.35
C CYS A 112 -16.33 3.31 14.66
N CYS A 113 -15.85 4.45 15.17
CA CYS A 113 -16.43 5.14 16.34
C CYS A 113 -17.70 5.95 16.01
N GLY A 114 -18.16 5.95 14.75
CA GLY A 114 -19.34 6.70 14.30
C GLY A 114 -19.08 8.18 14.00
N ALA A 115 -17.83 8.63 14.08
CA ALA A 115 -17.41 9.98 13.70
C ALA A 115 -17.35 10.14 12.16
N PRO A 116 -17.42 11.36 11.61
CA PRO A 116 -17.24 11.60 10.19
C PRO A 116 -15.81 11.31 9.72
N MET A 117 -15.65 10.98 8.45
CA MET A 117 -14.33 10.97 7.80
C MET A 117 -13.74 12.39 7.79
N GLU A 118 -12.43 12.50 7.93
CA GLU A 118 -11.71 13.77 7.75
C GLU A 118 -11.34 14.03 6.28
N CYS A 119 -11.40 13.01 5.42
CA CYS A 119 -11.22 13.17 3.98
C CYS A 119 -12.56 13.36 3.27
N ASP A 120 -12.51 13.98 2.08
CA ASP A 120 -13.67 14.15 1.22
C ASP A 120 -14.21 12.77 0.75
N SER A 121 -15.52 12.70 0.53
CA SER A 121 -16.13 11.57 -0.18
C SER A 121 -15.96 11.72 -1.69
N GLY A 122 -16.00 10.59 -2.41
CA GLY A 122 -15.82 10.53 -3.85
C GLY A 122 -14.43 10.03 -4.25
N ILE A 123 -14.00 10.35 -5.46
CA ILE A 123 -12.69 9.93 -5.98
C ILE A 123 -11.66 10.99 -5.61
N LEU A 124 -10.75 10.65 -4.71
CA LEU A 124 -9.72 11.58 -4.27
C LEU A 124 -8.66 11.80 -5.36
N LYS A 125 -8.12 13.01 -5.39
CA LYS A 125 -7.00 13.34 -6.28
C LYS A 125 -5.73 12.70 -5.76
N THR A 126 -5.04 11.96 -6.62
CA THR A 126 -3.68 11.47 -6.37
C THR A 126 -2.65 12.47 -6.87
N VAL A 127 -1.57 12.67 -6.11
CA VAL A 127 -0.46 13.57 -6.46
C VAL A 127 0.85 12.82 -6.25
N GLY A 128 1.78 12.93 -7.21
CA GLY A 128 3.08 12.27 -7.14
C GLY A 128 3.02 10.76 -7.34
N CYS A 129 4.02 10.08 -6.81
CA CYS A 129 4.15 8.63 -6.82
C CYS A 129 4.72 8.14 -5.50
N SER A 130 4.16 7.07 -4.97
CA SER A 130 4.67 6.39 -3.78
C SER A 130 4.94 4.92 -4.10
N ILE A 131 6.03 4.39 -3.55
CA ILE A 131 6.43 2.99 -3.72
C ILE A 131 6.77 2.43 -2.34
N GLU A 132 6.27 1.24 -2.05
CA GLU A 132 6.57 0.47 -0.85
C GLU A 132 7.39 -0.77 -1.23
N ALA A 133 8.42 -1.09 -0.44
CA ALA A 133 9.15 -2.36 -0.52
C ALA A 133 9.04 -3.08 0.81
N ARG A 134 8.64 -4.36 0.77
CA ARG A 134 8.56 -5.22 1.95
C ARG A 134 9.90 -5.85 2.24
N ILE A 135 10.36 -5.74 3.48
CA ILE A 135 11.58 -6.36 3.97
C ILE A 135 11.18 -7.58 4.79
N ASN A 136 11.51 -8.76 4.27
CA ASN A 136 11.16 -10.04 4.85
C ASN A 136 12.40 -10.78 5.34
N ALA A 137 12.33 -11.40 6.52
CA ALA A 137 13.33 -12.35 6.96
C ALA A 137 13.26 -13.63 6.08
N THR A 138 14.42 -14.15 5.69
CA THR A 138 14.50 -15.45 5.01
C THR A 138 14.79 -16.60 5.98
N ARG A 139 15.32 -16.29 7.16
CA ARG A 139 15.57 -17.21 8.26
C ARG A 139 15.48 -16.48 9.61
N PRO A 140 15.20 -17.21 10.72
CA PRO A 140 15.32 -16.65 12.07
C PRO A 140 16.73 -16.15 12.38
N GLY A 141 16.83 -15.18 13.28
CA GLY A 141 18.11 -14.60 13.72
C GLY A 141 17.89 -13.53 14.78
N LYS A 142 18.97 -12.94 15.25
CA LYS A 142 18.96 -11.82 16.20
C LYS A 142 19.51 -10.57 15.50
N VAL A 143 18.79 -9.48 15.58
CA VAL A 143 19.22 -8.18 15.01
C VAL A 143 20.43 -7.68 15.78
N GLU A 144 21.62 -7.76 15.18
CA GLU A 144 22.88 -7.32 15.76
C GLU A 144 23.13 -5.83 15.48
N LYS A 145 22.74 -5.38 14.28
CA LYS A 145 22.83 -3.99 13.86
C LYS A 145 21.58 -3.62 13.06
N LEU A 146 21.10 -2.42 13.25
CA LEU A 146 20.00 -1.85 12.49
C LEU A 146 20.32 -0.40 12.14
N ASN A 147 20.46 -0.11 10.85
CA ASN A 147 20.51 1.25 10.32
C ASN A 147 19.28 1.50 9.47
N VAL A 148 18.46 2.48 9.86
CA VAL A 148 17.16 2.77 9.24
C VAL A 148 17.31 3.93 8.27
N PRO A 149 16.88 3.78 7.00
CA PRO A 149 16.90 4.86 6.04
C PRO A 149 15.99 6.01 6.47
N SER A 150 16.40 7.24 6.18
CA SER A 150 15.66 8.43 6.60
C SER A 150 15.73 9.57 5.57
N GLY A 151 15.12 10.70 5.92
CA GLY A 151 15.13 11.91 5.11
C GLY A 151 13.81 12.21 4.40
N PRO A 152 13.71 13.34 3.68
CA PRO A 152 12.47 13.77 3.06
C PRO A 152 11.90 12.73 2.08
N GLY A 153 10.60 12.41 2.24
CA GLY A 153 9.92 11.44 1.39
C GLY A 153 10.32 9.98 1.61
N VAL A 154 10.93 9.65 2.76
CA VAL A 154 11.19 8.28 3.21
C VAL A 154 10.44 8.03 4.51
N ARG A 155 9.65 6.95 4.55
CA ARG A 155 8.96 6.42 5.72
C ARG A 155 9.42 4.98 5.93
N PHE A 156 9.69 4.62 7.18
CA PHE A 156 10.07 3.27 7.57
C PHE A 156 9.13 2.77 8.65
N ASP A 157 8.31 1.77 8.33
CA ASP A 157 7.39 1.14 9.28
C ASP A 157 7.97 -0.21 9.71
N SER A 158 8.29 -0.35 10.99
CA SER A 158 8.89 -1.56 11.54
C SER A 158 8.66 -1.68 13.04
N PHE A 159 8.76 -2.90 13.54
CA PHE A 159 8.84 -3.22 14.97
C PHE A 159 10.28 -3.56 15.41
N LEU A 160 11.25 -3.55 14.49
CA LEU A 160 12.62 -3.94 14.78
C LEU A 160 13.36 -2.94 15.68
N TYR A 161 14.20 -3.50 16.50
CA TYR A 161 15.23 -2.78 17.26
C TYR A 161 16.48 -3.67 17.41
N GLN A 162 17.62 -3.06 17.65
CA GLN A 162 18.86 -3.80 17.91
C GLN A 162 18.69 -4.72 19.12
N GLY A 163 19.01 -6.02 18.95
CA GLY A 163 18.81 -7.06 19.95
C GLY A 163 17.50 -7.83 19.83
N TYR A 164 16.57 -7.43 18.93
CA TYR A 164 15.34 -8.18 18.67
C TYR A 164 15.64 -9.57 18.10
N SER A 165 14.91 -10.60 18.59
CA SER A 165 15.02 -11.97 18.07
C SER A 165 13.86 -12.27 17.14
N VAL A 166 14.16 -12.45 15.87
CA VAL A 166 13.21 -12.89 14.85
C VAL A 166 13.01 -14.40 14.98
N VAL A 167 11.80 -14.82 15.23
CA VAL A 167 11.43 -16.23 15.46
C VAL A 167 10.58 -16.77 14.32
N PRO A 168 10.57 -18.10 14.06
CA PRO A 168 9.89 -18.67 12.89
C PRO A 168 8.37 -18.84 13.06
N HIS A 169 7.78 -18.35 14.15
CA HIS A 169 6.37 -18.58 14.49
C HIS A 169 5.41 -17.50 14.00
N TYR A 170 5.93 -16.41 13.46
CA TYR A 170 5.19 -15.26 12.97
C TYR A 170 5.47 -15.00 11.48
N ASP A 171 4.77 -14.02 10.90
CA ASP A 171 5.00 -13.58 9.54
C ASP A 171 6.47 -13.14 9.34
N ALA A 172 7.02 -13.40 8.17
CA ALA A 172 8.39 -13.10 7.84
C ALA A 172 8.66 -11.58 7.67
N MET A 173 7.62 -10.77 7.52
CA MET A 173 7.75 -9.34 7.26
C MET A 173 8.32 -8.61 8.49
N LEU A 174 9.46 -7.97 8.31
CA LEU A 174 10.18 -7.24 9.35
C LEU A 174 9.93 -5.73 9.29
N ALA A 175 9.82 -5.22 8.08
CA ALA A 175 9.69 -3.79 7.85
C ALA A 175 9.08 -3.50 6.48
N LYS A 176 8.67 -2.23 6.30
CA LYS A 176 8.32 -1.65 5.01
C LYS A 176 9.14 -0.37 4.82
N VAL A 177 9.79 -0.26 3.68
CA VAL A 177 10.41 0.98 3.21
C VAL A 177 9.44 1.63 2.25
N ILE A 178 8.89 2.77 2.59
CA ILE A 178 7.92 3.49 1.78
C ILE A 178 8.54 4.82 1.36
N VAL A 179 8.45 5.13 0.08
CA VAL A 179 8.96 6.39 -0.46
C VAL A 179 7.88 7.15 -1.21
N TYR A 180 8.03 8.48 -1.25
CA TYR A 180 7.18 9.37 -2.03
C TYR A 180 8.02 10.39 -2.77
N ASP A 181 7.66 10.67 -4.03
CA ASP A 181 8.21 11.77 -4.80
C ASP A 181 7.18 12.30 -5.82
N LEU A 182 7.52 13.41 -6.50
CA LEU A 182 6.64 14.08 -7.45
C LEU A 182 6.34 13.24 -8.70
N ASP A 183 7.22 12.32 -9.06
CA ASP A 183 7.05 11.41 -10.19
C ASP A 183 7.69 10.02 -9.92
N ARG A 184 7.29 9.04 -10.71
CA ARG A 184 7.75 7.65 -10.57
C ARG A 184 9.26 7.47 -10.73
N PRO A 185 9.96 8.07 -11.71
CA PRO A 185 11.41 7.94 -11.82
C PRO A 185 12.18 8.44 -10.59
N ARG A 186 11.70 9.53 -9.97
CA ARG A 186 12.30 10.05 -8.72
C ARG A 186 11.98 9.13 -7.54
N ALA A 187 10.74 8.63 -7.43
CA ALA A 187 10.37 7.68 -6.39
C ALA A 187 11.23 6.41 -6.46
N ILE A 188 11.46 5.85 -7.65
CA ILE A 188 12.37 4.71 -7.85
C ILE A 188 13.79 5.02 -7.36
N LYS A 189 14.37 6.15 -7.75
CA LYS A 189 15.72 6.55 -7.31
C LYS A 189 15.79 6.70 -5.78
N ARG A 190 14.72 7.25 -5.18
CA ARG A 190 14.62 7.41 -3.72
C ARG A 190 14.52 6.06 -3.02
N LEU A 191 13.74 5.12 -3.58
CA LEU A 191 13.64 3.78 -3.02
C LEU A 191 14.99 3.06 -3.08
N LEU A 192 15.67 3.08 -4.23
CA LEU A 192 17.00 2.46 -4.37
C LEU A 192 17.97 3.02 -3.33
N ARG A 193 18.07 4.35 -3.17
CA ARG A 193 18.88 4.97 -2.13
C ARG A 193 18.49 4.49 -0.72
N ALA A 194 17.19 4.45 -0.42
CA ALA A 194 16.73 4.05 0.90
C ALA A 194 17.02 2.56 1.18
N LEU A 195 16.94 1.69 0.17
CA LEU A 195 17.30 0.29 0.30
C LEU A 195 18.82 0.10 0.47
N ASP A 196 19.64 0.91 -0.23
CA ASP A 196 21.12 0.88 -0.08
C ASP A 196 21.56 1.36 1.32
N GLU A 197 20.78 2.27 1.96
CA GLU A 197 21.06 2.77 3.31
C GLU A 197 20.56 1.83 4.42
N LEU A 198 19.59 0.95 4.10
CA LEU A 198 19.01 0.01 5.06
C LEU A 198 20.01 -1.11 5.37
N GLU A 199 20.37 -1.24 6.64
CA GLU A 199 21.27 -2.30 7.09
C GLU A 199 20.63 -3.08 8.24
N ILE A 200 20.50 -4.40 8.05
CA ILE A 200 19.98 -5.33 9.06
C ILE A 200 20.99 -6.48 9.16
N GLU A 201 21.85 -6.46 10.20
CA GLU A 201 22.79 -7.55 10.44
C GLU A 201 22.23 -8.56 11.44
N GLY A 202 22.65 -9.83 11.30
CA GLY A 202 22.24 -10.93 12.18
C GLY A 202 20.93 -11.62 11.80
N VAL A 203 20.16 -11.03 10.86
CA VAL A 203 18.93 -11.62 10.30
C VAL A 203 19.03 -11.56 8.77
N PRO A 204 19.14 -12.71 8.07
CA PRO A 204 19.12 -12.73 6.61
C PRO A 204 17.76 -12.27 6.09
N THR A 205 17.77 -11.40 5.08
CA THR A 205 16.55 -10.81 4.50
C THR A 205 16.49 -10.99 3.00
N ASN A 206 15.44 -10.46 2.38
CA ASN A 206 15.27 -10.39 0.92
C ASN A 206 15.93 -9.15 0.29
N LEU A 207 16.80 -8.45 1.01
CA LEU A 207 17.61 -7.34 0.47
C LEU A 207 18.80 -7.82 -0.38
N GLU A 208 19.21 -9.09 -0.23
CA GLU A 208 20.33 -9.74 -0.94
C GLU A 208 19.97 -10.18 -2.37
#